data_331710c73bf0da699c5c87b8c97b9d5a
#
_entry.id   331710c73bf0da699c5c87b8c97b9d5a
#
_cell.length_a   1.000
_cell.length_b   1.000
_cell.length_c   1.000
_cell.angle_alpha   90.00
_cell.angle_beta   90.00
_cell.angle_gamma   90.00
#
_symmetry.space_group_name_H-M   'P 1'
#
loop_
_entity.id
_entity.type
_entity.pdbx_description
1 polymer ?
#
loop_
_entity_poly.entity_id
_entity_poly.type
_entity_poly.pdbx_seq_one_letter_code
_entity_poly.pdbx_strand_id
1 'polypeptide(L)'
;MPENKISLVSDTIDRQDIDSLIEWLSQEPLPRLTKGDLTKKLEDNWAKKIGTKYSVYVNSGSSAILLMLAALKYMSEDKPTSYTRLKNNKVVVPNLSWATDVSTPHLLGYDVTLVDCNLDNLSVDLEELEKVFIEQDPAVFLLVSVLGFVPDMA
;
A
#
# COMPACT_ATOMS: atom_id res chain seq x y z
N MET A 1 35.17 -3.27 -19.99
CA MET A 1 34.75 -3.77 -18.66
C MET A 1 33.24 -3.93 -18.75
N PRO A 2 32.63 -5.04 -18.35
CA PRO A 2 31.17 -5.09 -18.27
C PRO A 2 30.73 -4.02 -17.27
N GLU A 3 29.90 -3.09 -17.72
CA GLU A 3 29.22 -2.15 -16.83
C GLU A 3 28.45 -2.96 -15.80
N ASN A 4 28.80 -2.83 -14.52
CA ASN A 4 28.01 -3.38 -13.42
C ASN A 4 26.67 -2.63 -13.40
N LYS A 5 25.71 -3.08 -14.21
CA LYS A 5 24.39 -2.54 -14.24
C LYS A 5 23.64 -3.02 -13.00
N ILE A 6 23.41 -2.13 -12.08
CA ILE A 6 22.55 -2.38 -10.93
C ILE A 6 21.10 -2.38 -11.43
N SER A 7 20.45 -3.52 -11.36
CA SER A 7 19.03 -3.62 -11.70
C SER A 7 18.17 -3.11 -10.55
N LEU A 8 17.14 -2.36 -10.87
CA LEU A 8 16.14 -1.90 -9.89
C LEU A 8 15.37 -3.08 -9.26
N VAL A 9 15.16 -4.13 -10.05
CA VAL A 9 14.43 -5.34 -9.66
C VAL A 9 15.21 -6.57 -10.13
N SER A 10 15.22 -7.62 -9.31
CA SER A 10 15.65 -8.97 -9.70
C SER A 10 14.42 -9.86 -9.81
N ASP A 11 14.34 -10.67 -10.85
CA ASP A 11 13.30 -11.70 -10.97
C ASP A 11 13.49 -12.74 -9.86
N THR A 12 12.44 -12.95 -9.08
CA THR A 12 12.42 -13.92 -7.99
C THR A 12 11.58 -15.16 -8.31
N ILE A 13 10.87 -15.15 -9.43
CA ILE A 13 10.10 -16.30 -9.92
C ILE A 13 11.07 -17.27 -10.57
N ASP A 14 11.11 -18.48 -10.04
CA ASP A 14 11.98 -19.54 -10.52
C ASP A 14 11.20 -20.67 -11.22
N ARG A 15 11.94 -21.72 -11.63
CA ARG A 15 11.34 -22.87 -12.32
C ARG A 15 10.37 -23.62 -11.41
N GLN A 16 10.62 -23.70 -10.11
CA GLN A 16 9.76 -24.39 -9.16
C GLN A 16 8.41 -23.67 -9.01
N ASP A 17 8.40 -22.33 -9.03
CA ASP A 17 7.15 -21.55 -9.01
C ASP A 17 6.31 -21.83 -10.24
N ILE A 18 6.94 -21.88 -11.42
CA ILE A 18 6.24 -22.19 -12.68
C ILE A 18 5.69 -23.61 -12.68
N ASP A 19 6.47 -24.60 -12.24
CA ASP A 19 6.04 -25.99 -12.19
C ASP A 19 4.85 -26.17 -11.22
N SER A 20 4.90 -25.51 -10.06
CA SER A 20 3.79 -25.47 -9.09
C SER A 20 2.51 -24.85 -9.67
N LEU A 21 2.65 -23.79 -10.47
CA LEU A 21 1.51 -23.18 -11.16
C LEU A 21 0.92 -24.10 -12.22
N ILE A 22 1.77 -24.76 -13.01
CA ILE A 22 1.33 -25.74 -14.04
C ILE A 22 0.59 -26.90 -13.37
N GLU A 23 1.14 -27.48 -12.29
CA GLU A 23 0.52 -28.55 -11.53
C GLU A 23 -0.87 -28.15 -11.02
N TRP A 24 -0.96 -26.94 -10.43
CA TRP A 24 -2.24 -26.43 -9.95
C TRP A 24 -3.27 -26.24 -11.07
N LEU A 25 -2.85 -25.68 -12.22
CA LEU A 25 -3.72 -25.45 -13.36
C LEU A 25 -4.18 -26.75 -14.04
N SER A 26 -3.43 -27.86 -13.87
CA SER A 26 -3.72 -29.16 -14.46
C SER A 26 -4.63 -30.04 -13.60
N GLN A 27 -5.14 -29.53 -12.47
CA GLN A 27 -6.03 -30.30 -11.60
C GLN A 27 -7.41 -30.54 -12.23
N GLU A 28 -8.00 -31.66 -11.87
CA GLU A 28 -9.40 -32.00 -12.23
C GLU A 28 -10.26 -32.15 -10.95
N PRO A 29 -11.38 -31.43 -10.85
CA PRO A 29 -11.90 -30.45 -11.81
C PRO A 29 -11.00 -29.21 -11.90
N LEU A 30 -11.07 -28.50 -13.03
CA LEU A 30 -10.27 -27.29 -13.24
C LEU A 30 -10.41 -26.28 -12.07
N PRO A 31 -9.30 -25.73 -11.58
CA PRO A 31 -9.35 -24.81 -10.46
C PRO A 31 -10.02 -23.49 -10.87
N ARG A 32 -10.66 -22.85 -9.89
CA ARG A 32 -11.26 -21.53 -10.10
C ARG A 32 -10.16 -20.47 -10.19
N LEU A 33 -10.06 -19.78 -11.34
CA LEU A 33 -9.03 -18.76 -11.62
C LEU A 33 -9.34 -17.38 -11.03
N THR A 34 -10.57 -17.14 -10.55
CA THR A 34 -10.99 -15.87 -9.98
C THR A 34 -11.45 -16.06 -8.55
N LYS A 35 -10.93 -15.31 -7.61
CA LYS A 35 -11.30 -15.28 -6.17
C LYS A 35 -11.78 -16.63 -5.64
N GLY A 36 -10.92 -17.65 -5.80
CA GLY A 36 -11.17 -19.01 -5.34
C GLY A 36 -10.56 -19.31 -3.97
N ASP A 37 -10.44 -20.60 -3.64
CA ASP A 37 -9.96 -21.07 -2.34
C ASP A 37 -8.51 -20.67 -2.05
N LEU A 38 -7.66 -20.59 -3.08
CA LEU A 38 -6.27 -20.11 -2.90
C LEU A 38 -6.24 -18.64 -2.49
N THR A 39 -7.07 -17.78 -3.09
CA THR A 39 -7.18 -16.37 -2.68
C THR A 39 -7.63 -16.28 -1.23
N LYS A 40 -8.68 -17.02 -0.86
CA LYS A 40 -9.14 -17.03 0.53
C LYS A 40 -8.07 -17.53 1.50
N LYS A 41 -7.35 -18.59 1.17
CA LYS A 41 -6.25 -19.12 1.99
C LYS A 41 -5.12 -18.09 2.15
N LEU A 42 -4.80 -17.36 1.09
CA LEU A 42 -3.81 -16.28 1.15
C LEU A 42 -4.29 -15.16 2.08
N GLU A 43 -5.53 -14.70 1.92
CA GLU A 43 -6.14 -13.66 2.75
C GLU A 43 -6.14 -14.06 4.24
N ASP A 44 -6.58 -15.28 4.56
CA ASP A 44 -6.63 -15.78 5.94
C ASP A 44 -5.21 -15.90 6.56
N ASN A 45 -4.24 -16.44 5.81
CA ASN A 45 -2.86 -16.59 6.27
C ASN A 45 -2.17 -15.23 6.46
N TRP A 46 -2.41 -14.29 5.54
CA TRP A 46 -1.84 -12.95 5.65
C TRP A 46 -2.43 -12.19 6.84
N ALA A 47 -3.75 -12.21 7.00
CA ALA A 47 -4.43 -11.62 8.14
C ALA A 47 -3.84 -12.15 9.48
N LYS A 48 -3.65 -13.48 9.57
CA LYS A 48 -3.04 -14.11 10.74
C LYS A 48 -1.59 -13.65 10.96
N LYS A 49 -0.80 -13.54 9.88
CA LYS A 49 0.61 -13.15 9.95
C LYS A 49 0.79 -11.72 10.47
N ILE A 50 -0.05 -10.79 10.03
CA ILE A 50 0.03 -9.37 10.42
C ILE A 50 -0.84 -9.00 11.64
N GLY A 51 -1.58 -9.97 12.20
CA GLY A 51 -2.40 -9.77 13.40
C GLY A 51 -3.70 -9.00 13.17
N THR A 52 -4.22 -8.98 11.94
CA THR A 52 -5.51 -8.37 11.62
C THR A 52 -6.63 -9.40 11.55
N LYS A 53 -7.88 -8.94 11.67
CA LYS A 53 -9.05 -9.82 11.56
C LYS A 53 -9.31 -10.28 10.13
N TYR A 54 -9.03 -9.42 9.17
CA TYR A 54 -9.27 -9.67 7.74
C TYR A 54 -8.13 -9.10 6.91
N SER A 55 -7.91 -9.67 5.74
CA SER A 55 -7.15 -9.08 4.66
C SER A 55 -7.89 -9.25 3.34
N VAL A 56 -7.59 -8.40 2.37
CA VAL A 56 -8.19 -8.44 1.03
C VAL A 56 -7.08 -8.43 0.00
N TYR A 57 -7.05 -9.48 -0.83
CA TYR A 57 -6.10 -9.56 -1.92
C TYR A 57 -6.58 -8.76 -3.12
N VAL A 58 -5.68 -7.97 -3.69
CA VAL A 58 -5.90 -7.12 -4.86
C VAL A 58 -4.76 -7.30 -5.86
N ASN A 59 -4.95 -6.83 -7.08
CA ASN A 59 -4.00 -7.03 -8.17
C ASN A 59 -2.75 -6.14 -8.11
N SER A 60 -2.73 -5.10 -7.28
CA SER A 60 -1.59 -4.19 -7.15
C SER A 60 -1.64 -3.37 -5.86
N GLY A 61 -0.50 -2.80 -5.46
CA GLY A 61 -0.42 -1.82 -4.37
C GLY A 61 -1.27 -0.57 -4.65
N SER A 62 -1.32 -0.11 -5.90
CA SER A 62 -2.17 1.02 -6.31
C SER A 62 -3.66 0.76 -6.05
N SER A 63 -4.13 -0.46 -6.35
CA SER A 63 -5.50 -0.87 -6.05
C SER A 63 -5.74 -1.00 -4.54
N ALA A 64 -4.74 -1.42 -3.78
CA ALA A 64 -4.83 -1.47 -2.32
C ALA A 64 -5.00 -0.06 -1.73
N ILE A 65 -4.19 0.91 -2.16
CA ILE A 65 -4.28 2.31 -1.73
C ILE A 65 -5.65 2.89 -2.08
N LEU A 66 -6.12 2.66 -3.32
CA LEU A 66 -7.44 3.11 -3.75
C LEU A 66 -8.54 2.56 -2.83
N LEU A 67 -8.53 1.28 -2.53
CA LEU A 67 -9.54 0.66 -1.67
C LEU A 67 -9.45 1.15 -0.23
N MET A 68 -8.25 1.31 0.33
CA MET A 68 -8.07 1.84 1.69
C MET A 68 -8.62 3.25 1.83
N LEU A 69 -8.26 4.16 0.93
CA LEU A 69 -8.70 5.56 0.97
C LEU A 69 -10.20 5.70 0.66
N ALA A 70 -10.72 4.92 -0.30
CA ALA A 70 -12.15 4.88 -0.58
C ALA A 70 -12.94 4.35 0.61
N ALA A 71 -12.47 3.28 1.25
CA ALA A 71 -13.10 2.74 2.45
C ALA A 71 -13.16 3.77 3.59
N LEU A 72 -12.03 4.45 3.87
CA LEU A 72 -11.99 5.52 4.88
C LEU A 72 -13.00 6.63 4.56
N LYS A 73 -13.04 7.08 3.31
CA LYS A 73 -13.96 8.15 2.89
C LYS A 73 -15.42 7.73 3.04
N TYR A 74 -15.82 6.62 2.42
CA TYR A 74 -17.22 6.18 2.42
C TYR A 74 -17.70 5.72 3.81
N MET A 75 -16.84 5.10 4.61
CA MET A 75 -17.19 4.76 6.00
C MET A 75 -17.35 6.03 6.86
N SER A 76 -16.59 7.07 6.59
CA SER A 76 -16.73 8.37 7.26
C SER A 76 -18.04 9.07 6.92
N GLU A 77 -18.51 8.97 5.67
CA GLU A 77 -19.72 9.58 5.19
C GLU A 77 -20.99 8.81 5.62
N ASP A 78 -20.99 7.49 5.46
CA ASP A 78 -22.17 6.62 5.62
C ASP A 78 -22.47 6.26 7.08
N LYS A 79 -21.42 5.78 7.81
CA LYS A 79 -21.54 5.29 9.19
C LYS A 79 -20.33 5.72 10.02
N PRO A 80 -20.24 7.01 10.35
CA PRO A 80 -19.07 7.48 11.08
C PRO A 80 -19.01 6.86 12.49
N THR A 81 -17.90 6.19 12.76
CA THR A 81 -17.54 5.76 14.11
C THR A 81 -16.36 6.62 14.60
N SER A 82 -15.99 6.50 15.88
CA SER A 82 -14.81 7.19 16.41
C SER A 82 -13.51 6.82 15.66
N TYR A 83 -13.47 5.67 14.99
CA TYR A 83 -12.31 5.17 14.24
C TYR A 83 -12.36 5.46 12.74
N THR A 84 -13.55 5.73 12.18
CA THR A 84 -13.73 5.90 10.74
C THR A 84 -14.10 7.32 10.33
N ARG A 85 -14.42 8.17 11.30
CA ARG A 85 -14.77 9.56 11.04
C ARG A 85 -13.52 10.38 10.72
N LEU A 86 -13.34 10.70 9.45
CA LEU A 86 -12.29 11.64 9.05
C LEU A 86 -12.64 13.05 9.55
N LYS A 87 -11.68 13.72 10.17
CA LYS A 87 -11.83 15.10 10.65
C LYS A 87 -11.83 16.12 9.52
N ASN A 88 -11.23 15.78 8.39
CA ASN A 88 -11.17 16.58 7.16
C ASN A 88 -10.78 15.66 5.98
N ASN A 89 -10.59 16.23 4.79
CA ASN A 89 -10.18 15.53 3.57
C ASN A 89 -8.68 15.68 3.26
N LYS A 90 -7.85 16.10 4.20
CA LYS A 90 -6.42 16.32 3.97
C LYS A 90 -5.63 15.04 4.15
N VAL A 91 -4.78 14.76 3.18
CA VAL A 91 -3.85 13.63 3.14
C VAL A 91 -2.42 14.15 2.99
N VAL A 92 -1.51 13.63 3.78
CA VAL A 92 -0.07 13.88 3.63
C VAL A 92 0.58 12.67 2.99
N VAL A 93 1.48 12.90 2.03
CA VAL A 93 2.20 11.86 1.29
C VAL A 93 3.67 12.26 1.18
N PRO A 94 4.62 11.34 1.39
CA PRO A 94 6.03 11.63 1.10
C PRO A 94 6.24 11.96 -0.38
N ASN A 95 7.05 12.96 -0.68
CA ASN A 95 7.37 13.39 -2.04
C ASN A 95 8.15 12.30 -2.82
N LEU A 96 9.02 11.55 -2.13
CA LEU A 96 9.65 10.35 -2.69
C LEU A 96 8.72 9.16 -2.50
N SER A 97 7.85 8.93 -3.47
CA SER A 97 6.82 7.89 -3.41
C SER A 97 6.40 7.47 -4.82
N TRP A 98 5.44 6.56 -4.91
CA TRP A 98 4.89 6.13 -6.19
C TRP A 98 3.83 7.13 -6.68
N ALA A 99 3.76 7.35 -7.99
CA ALA A 99 2.80 8.33 -8.56
C ALA A 99 1.35 8.08 -8.14
N THR A 100 0.97 6.82 -7.89
CA THR A 100 -0.38 6.44 -7.44
C THR A 100 -0.66 6.79 -5.98
N ASP A 101 0.36 7.06 -5.17
CA ASP A 101 0.18 7.50 -3.78
C ASP A 101 -0.33 8.95 -3.73
N VAL A 102 -0.09 9.72 -4.79
CA VAL A 102 -0.59 11.08 -4.98
C VAL A 102 -1.87 11.10 -5.81
N SER A 103 -1.89 10.39 -6.95
CA SER A 103 -3.02 10.44 -7.87
C SER A 103 -4.29 9.78 -7.32
N THR A 104 -4.15 8.74 -6.51
CA THR A 104 -5.29 8.03 -5.92
C THR A 104 -6.07 8.87 -4.92
N PRO A 105 -5.46 9.47 -3.88
CA PRO A 105 -6.20 10.36 -2.98
C PRO A 105 -6.77 11.57 -3.73
N HIS A 106 -6.05 12.12 -4.69
CA HIS A 106 -6.55 13.22 -5.51
C HIS A 106 -7.81 12.82 -6.31
N LEU A 107 -7.80 11.64 -6.93
CA LEU A 107 -8.97 11.08 -7.63
C LEU A 107 -10.20 10.95 -6.70
N LEU A 108 -9.99 10.63 -5.44
CA LEU A 108 -11.04 10.50 -4.44
C LEU A 108 -11.45 11.86 -3.80
N GLY A 109 -10.86 12.97 -4.24
CA GLY A 109 -11.20 14.31 -3.76
C GLY A 109 -10.59 14.65 -2.40
N TYR A 110 -9.46 14.04 -2.05
CA TYR A 110 -8.64 14.48 -0.93
C TYR A 110 -7.74 15.65 -1.35
N ASP A 111 -7.46 16.55 -0.41
CA ASP A 111 -6.43 17.58 -0.54
C ASP A 111 -5.08 16.96 -0.16
N VAL A 112 -4.17 16.88 -1.13
CA VAL A 112 -2.89 16.22 -0.96
C VAL A 112 -1.78 17.23 -0.68
N THR A 113 -1.09 17.05 0.44
CA THR A 113 0.14 17.77 0.77
C THR A 113 1.32 16.83 0.65
N LEU A 114 2.37 17.27 -0.04
CA LEU A 114 3.63 16.54 -0.15
C LEU A 114 4.59 17.02 0.93
N VAL A 115 5.32 16.07 1.52
CA VAL A 115 6.42 16.33 2.46
C VAL A 115 7.69 15.75 1.85
N ASP A 116 8.78 16.51 1.90
CA ASP A 116 10.04 16.10 1.30
C ASP A 116 10.68 14.92 2.03
N CYS A 117 11.69 14.33 1.40
CA CYS A 117 12.43 13.20 1.96
C CYS A 117 13.71 13.69 2.66
N ASN A 118 14.09 12.98 3.70
CA ASN A 118 15.40 13.12 4.30
C ASN A 118 16.46 12.49 3.38
N LEU A 119 17.51 13.24 3.05
CA LEU A 119 18.55 12.82 2.10
C LEU A 119 19.46 11.69 2.63
N ASP A 120 19.54 11.53 3.94
CA ASP A 120 20.42 10.52 4.54
C ASP A 120 19.83 9.11 4.49
N ASN A 121 18.50 8.99 4.58
CA ASN A 121 17.80 7.71 4.65
C ASN A 121 16.67 7.54 3.63
N LEU A 122 16.41 8.55 2.79
CA LEU A 122 15.37 8.56 1.74
C LEU A 122 13.95 8.33 2.27
N SER A 123 13.73 8.41 3.56
CA SER A 123 12.40 8.39 4.17
C SER A 123 11.81 9.80 4.26
N VAL A 124 10.59 9.93 4.75
CA VAL A 124 9.97 11.24 4.98
C VAL A 124 10.81 12.08 5.95
N ASP A 125 10.95 13.38 5.66
CA ASP A 125 11.56 14.33 6.58
C ASP A 125 10.61 14.58 7.77
N LEU A 126 11.05 14.16 8.97
CA LEU A 126 10.21 14.20 10.16
C LEU A 126 9.97 15.62 10.69
N GLU A 127 10.94 16.53 10.51
CA GLU A 127 10.77 17.92 10.96
C GLU A 127 9.75 18.66 10.07
N GLU A 128 9.80 18.44 8.77
CA GLU A 128 8.82 18.98 7.84
C GLU A 128 7.45 18.34 8.05
N LEU A 129 7.41 17.03 8.27
CA LEU A 129 6.17 16.31 8.57
C LEU A 129 5.49 16.89 9.83
N GLU A 130 6.24 17.13 10.91
CA GLU A 130 5.72 17.70 12.14
C GLU A 130 5.10 19.09 11.90
N LYS A 131 5.78 19.95 11.13
CA LYS A 131 5.25 21.27 10.76
C LYS A 131 3.92 21.15 10.02
N VAL A 132 3.85 20.25 9.02
CA VAL A 132 2.62 20.02 8.27
C VAL A 132 1.48 19.51 9.17
N PHE A 133 1.78 18.64 10.12
CA PHE A 133 0.78 18.14 11.07
C PHE A 133 0.26 19.26 12.00
N ILE A 134 1.15 20.14 12.47
CA ILE A 134 0.76 21.28 13.32
C ILE A 134 -0.07 22.31 12.54
N GLU A 135 0.35 22.63 11.31
CA GLU A 135 -0.28 23.70 10.53
C GLU A 135 -1.58 23.27 9.85
N GLN A 136 -1.64 22.04 9.37
CA GLN A 136 -2.74 21.58 8.52
C GLN A 136 -3.67 20.58 9.20
N ASP A 137 -3.23 19.93 10.27
CA ASP A 137 -3.95 18.91 11.02
C ASP A 137 -4.58 17.84 10.09
N PRO A 138 -3.79 17.13 9.25
CA PRO A 138 -4.32 16.19 8.26
C PRO A 138 -5.02 15.01 8.90
N ALA A 139 -6.06 14.49 8.21
CA ALA A 139 -6.79 13.31 8.67
C ALA A 139 -6.06 11.99 8.35
N VAL A 140 -5.24 11.99 7.31
CA VAL A 140 -4.55 10.79 6.81
C VAL A 140 -3.09 11.10 6.51
N PHE A 141 -2.21 10.20 6.92
CA PHE A 141 -0.83 10.14 6.47
C PHE A 141 -0.64 8.82 5.71
N LEU A 142 -0.40 8.91 4.40
CA LEU A 142 -0.13 7.76 3.55
C LEU A 142 1.38 7.58 3.45
N LEU A 143 1.93 6.70 4.29
CA LEU A 143 3.36 6.39 4.32
C LEU A 143 3.65 5.15 3.48
N VAL A 144 4.57 5.28 2.54
CA VAL A 144 5.13 4.18 1.77
C VAL A 144 6.62 4.09 2.03
N SER A 145 7.08 2.94 2.50
CA SER A 145 8.52 2.65 2.68
C SER A 145 9.14 2.28 1.33
N VAL A 146 9.46 3.29 0.53
CA VAL A 146 9.99 3.11 -0.83
C VAL A 146 11.28 2.30 -0.78
N LEU A 147 11.37 1.23 -1.59
CA LEU A 147 12.52 0.33 -1.66
C LEU A 147 12.95 -0.28 -0.30
N GLY A 148 12.07 -0.29 0.69
CA GLY A 148 12.35 -0.83 2.02
C GLY A 148 13.01 0.17 2.99
N PHE A 149 13.16 1.44 2.62
CA PHE A 149 13.60 2.48 3.53
C PHE A 149 12.46 2.87 4.46
N VAL A 150 12.63 2.59 5.73
CA VAL A 150 11.63 2.85 6.77
C VAL A 150 12.06 4.10 7.56
N PRO A 151 11.17 5.09 7.76
CA PRO A 151 11.49 6.23 8.62
C PRO A 151 11.65 5.77 10.08
N ASP A 152 12.32 6.59 10.86
CA ASP A 152 12.34 6.42 12.31
C ASP A 152 10.93 6.66 12.85
N MET A 153 10.32 5.58 13.37
CA MET A 153 8.95 5.59 13.89
C MET A 153 8.90 5.65 15.42
N ALA A 154 10.05 5.82 16.09
CA ALA A 154 10.16 5.87 17.56
C ALA A 154 9.86 7.25 18.15
#